data_3abf8cc8ee3de9688f7a1c53aa86e453
#
_entry.id   3abf8cc8ee3de9688f7a1c53aa86e453
#
_cell.length_a   1.000
_cell.length_b   1.000
_cell.length_c   1.000
_cell.angle_alpha   90.00
_cell.angle_beta   90.00
_cell.angle_gamma   90.00
#
_symmetry.space_group_name_H-M   'P 1'
#
loop_
_entity.id
_entity.type
_entity.pdbx_description
1 polymer ?
#
loop_
_entity_poly.entity_id
_entity_poly.type
_entity_poly.pdbx_seq_one_letter_code
_entity_poly.pdbx_strand_id
1 'polypeptide(L)'
;MKHYFLAICMLLTSSVIYAQDVKVASSPSKDFEFIATVNGAPISKGLFDISLRAALAQGQKDSPQLREAIKNELINRQLIAQEIVKQGLDKEIDLQDQITQLKQNLYLQALIEDRFTKNPITNEQLREEYNKQKQFLGNGTDSATQYKISQIVLGSESEAIAVIARLQAGDSFAKAAKEVSLDASTKSQGGVLGWVSVQQLAPPVANVVANLNKGSFSKSPIRLSDAWAIVRLDDAKSSKLPTFEASQNQLKQALIQQYLGETIKRLRESAKIIQ
;
A
#
# COMPACT_ATOMS: atom_id res chain seq x y z
N MET A 1 9.16 17.84 -11.44
CA MET A 1 8.14 16.81 -11.69
C MET A 1 7.86 16.14 -10.35
N LYS A 2 6.67 16.40 -9.80
CA LYS A 2 6.30 15.98 -8.45
C LYS A 2 5.82 14.53 -8.49
N HIS A 3 6.56 13.64 -7.86
CA HIS A 3 6.10 12.26 -7.63
C HIS A 3 5.27 12.23 -6.35
N TYR A 4 3.95 12.21 -6.51
CA TYR A 4 3.03 11.86 -5.42
C TYR A 4 3.00 10.33 -5.32
N PHE A 5 3.70 9.78 -4.33
CA PHE A 5 3.44 8.42 -3.86
C PHE A 5 2.20 8.46 -2.98
N LEU A 6 1.07 8.09 -3.55
CA LEU A 6 -0.14 7.81 -2.79
C LEU A 6 0.04 6.44 -2.12
N ALA A 7 0.28 6.45 -0.82
CA ALA A 7 0.19 5.25 0.00
C ALA A 7 -1.29 4.86 0.12
N ILE A 8 -1.74 3.93 -0.74
CA ILE A 8 -3.05 3.28 -0.57
C ILE A 8 -2.88 2.20 0.50
N CYS A 9 -3.16 2.55 1.76
CA CYS A 9 -3.44 1.58 2.81
C CYS A 9 -4.81 0.95 2.52
N MET A 10 -4.84 -0.19 1.83
CA MET A 10 -6.03 -1.04 1.75
C MET A 10 -6.08 -1.94 2.98
N LEU A 11 -6.95 -1.61 3.91
CA LEU A 11 -7.46 -2.53 4.91
C LEU A 11 -8.32 -3.58 4.19
N LEU A 12 -7.75 -4.76 3.97
CA LEU A 12 -8.49 -5.95 3.53
C LEU A 12 -9.27 -6.51 4.73
N THR A 13 -10.48 -5.99 4.95
CA THR A 13 -11.49 -6.75 5.69
C THR A 13 -12.16 -7.70 4.70
N SER A 14 -11.88 -8.98 4.84
CA SER A 14 -12.46 -10.06 4.05
C SER A 14 -13.93 -10.26 4.41
N SER A 15 -14.83 -9.61 3.68
CA SER A 15 -16.23 -9.99 3.59
C SER A 15 -16.48 -10.49 2.17
N VAL A 16 -16.52 -11.81 2.02
CA VAL A 16 -16.85 -12.47 0.77
C VAL A 16 -18.37 -12.36 0.58
N ILE A 17 -18.81 -11.45 -0.28
CA ILE A 17 -20.20 -11.41 -0.76
C ILE A 17 -20.15 -11.69 -2.26
N TYR A 18 -20.79 -12.79 -2.65
CA TYR A 18 -20.93 -13.19 -4.05
C TYR A 18 -22.12 -12.49 -4.68
N ALA A 19 -21.90 -11.73 -5.73
CA ALA A 19 -22.94 -11.30 -6.66
C ALA A 19 -22.60 -11.83 -8.07
N GLN A 20 -23.55 -12.49 -8.71
CA GLN A 20 -23.43 -12.95 -10.08
C GLN A 20 -24.23 -12.06 -11.03
N ASP A 21 -23.61 -11.65 -12.13
CA ASP A 21 -24.28 -11.10 -13.30
C ASP A 21 -25.16 -12.21 -13.93
N VAL A 22 -26.47 -12.12 -13.78
CA VAL A 22 -27.41 -12.96 -14.52
C VAL A 22 -27.65 -12.33 -15.88
N LYS A 23 -26.66 -12.42 -16.77
CA LYS A 23 -26.97 -12.40 -18.21
C LYS A 23 -27.45 -13.79 -18.57
N VAL A 24 -28.69 -13.87 -19.15
CA VAL A 24 -29.20 -15.08 -19.78
C VAL A 24 -28.13 -15.57 -20.77
N ALA A 25 -27.40 -16.60 -20.35
CA ALA A 25 -26.29 -17.12 -21.09
C ALA A 25 -26.80 -17.83 -22.37
N SER A 26 -26.19 -17.51 -23.49
CA SER A 26 -26.11 -18.42 -24.63
C SER A 26 -25.80 -19.85 -24.16
N SER A 27 -26.41 -20.85 -24.77
CA SER A 27 -26.34 -22.28 -24.45
C SER A 27 -24.96 -22.72 -23.94
N PRO A 28 -24.88 -23.43 -22.81
CA PRO A 28 -23.61 -23.82 -22.20
C PRO A 28 -22.84 -24.76 -23.11
N SER A 29 -21.54 -24.53 -23.23
CA SER A 29 -20.59 -25.46 -23.83
C SER A 29 -20.60 -26.79 -23.06
N LYS A 30 -20.29 -27.90 -23.73
CA LYS A 30 -20.45 -29.32 -23.29
C LYS A 30 -19.77 -29.75 -21.98
N ASP A 31 -19.11 -28.81 -21.26
CA ASP A 31 -18.29 -29.12 -20.07
C ASP A 31 -18.82 -28.52 -18.73
N PHE A 32 -20.04 -27.95 -18.72
CA PHE A 32 -20.62 -27.43 -17.48
C PHE A 32 -21.51 -28.47 -16.80
N GLU A 33 -21.00 -29.08 -15.72
CA GLU A 33 -21.81 -29.87 -14.81
C GLU A 33 -22.68 -28.96 -13.93
N PHE A 34 -23.99 -29.28 -13.86
CA PHE A 34 -24.95 -28.60 -13.00
C PHE A 34 -25.38 -29.51 -11.85
N ILE A 35 -25.61 -28.92 -10.69
CA ILE A 35 -26.15 -29.67 -9.51
C ILE A 35 -27.66 -29.51 -9.36
N ALA A 36 -28.24 -28.45 -9.90
CA ALA A 36 -29.67 -28.15 -9.90
C ALA A 36 -30.01 -27.10 -10.97
N THR A 37 -31.30 -26.93 -11.26
CA THR A 37 -31.85 -25.80 -12.03
C THR A 37 -33.01 -25.18 -11.24
N VAL A 38 -33.11 -23.84 -11.30
CA VAL A 38 -34.17 -23.08 -10.64
C VAL A 38 -34.86 -22.19 -11.68
N ASN A 39 -36.10 -22.47 -12.02
CA ASN A 39 -36.85 -21.78 -13.08
C ASN A 39 -36.07 -21.75 -14.42
N GLY A 40 -35.41 -22.84 -14.76
CA GLY A 40 -34.57 -22.98 -15.96
C GLY A 40 -33.17 -22.43 -15.83
N ALA A 41 -32.83 -21.68 -14.78
CA ALA A 41 -31.49 -21.21 -14.54
C ALA A 41 -30.61 -22.24 -13.84
N PRO A 42 -29.46 -22.65 -14.41
CA PRO A 42 -28.62 -23.70 -13.86
C PRO A 42 -27.78 -23.19 -12.67
N ILE A 43 -27.57 -24.05 -11.69
CA ILE A 43 -26.58 -23.87 -10.62
C ILE A 43 -25.39 -24.76 -10.94
N SER A 44 -24.23 -24.14 -11.21
CA SER A 44 -23.05 -24.87 -11.60
C SER A 44 -22.42 -25.66 -10.46
N LYS A 45 -21.84 -26.82 -10.78
CA LYS A 45 -21.02 -27.58 -9.85
C LYS A 45 -19.85 -26.77 -9.31
N GLY A 46 -19.23 -25.90 -10.13
CA GLY A 46 -18.15 -25.01 -9.70
C GLY A 46 -18.55 -24.11 -8.53
N LEU A 47 -19.77 -23.54 -8.57
CA LEU A 47 -20.29 -22.73 -7.46
C LEU A 47 -20.51 -23.58 -6.19
N PHE A 48 -21.01 -24.80 -6.35
CA PHE A 48 -21.14 -25.76 -5.24
C PHE A 48 -19.77 -26.11 -4.63
N ASP A 49 -18.78 -26.42 -5.47
CA ASP A 49 -17.42 -26.78 -5.02
C ASP A 49 -16.73 -25.62 -4.29
N ILE A 50 -16.95 -24.38 -4.72
CA ILE A 50 -16.46 -23.18 -4.02
C ILE A 50 -17.11 -23.10 -2.64
N SER A 51 -18.43 -23.26 -2.55
CA SER A 51 -19.17 -23.19 -1.28
C SER A 51 -18.77 -24.31 -0.32
N LEU A 52 -18.57 -25.52 -0.84
CA LEU A 52 -18.09 -26.66 -0.05
C LEU A 52 -16.68 -26.40 0.49
N ARG A 53 -15.75 -25.95 -0.34
CA ARG A 53 -14.38 -25.59 0.12
C ARG A 53 -14.41 -24.53 1.21
N ALA A 54 -15.25 -23.52 1.08
CA ALA A 54 -15.41 -22.49 2.10
C ALA A 54 -15.92 -23.04 3.43
N ALA A 55 -16.90 -23.95 3.41
CA ALA A 55 -17.43 -24.60 4.60
C ALA A 55 -16.38 -25.50 5.28
N LEU A 56 -15.63 -26.27 4.50
CA LEU A 56 -14.53 -27.11 5.01
C LEU A 56 -13.42 -26.27 5.63
N ALA A 57 -13.07 -25.14 5.03
CA ALA A 57 -12.08 -24.19 5.57
C ALA A 57 -12.53 -23.56 6.91
N GLN A 58 -13.84 -23.51 7.17
CA GLN A 58 -14.42 -23.09 8.45
C GLN A 58 -14.51 -24.23 9.48
N GLY A 59 -13.93 -25.40 9.18
CA GLY A 59 -13.89 -26.55 10.11
C GLY A 59 -15.10 -27.48 10.03
N GLN A 60 -16.02 -27.29 9.08
CA GLN A 60 -17.12 -28.23 8.88
C GLN A 60 -16.59 -29.54 8.27
N LYS A 61 -17.22 -30.67 8.63
CA LYS A 61 -16.84 -31.98 8.07
C LYS A 61 -17.65 -32.26 6.81
N ASP A 62 -16.99 -32.75 5.77
CA ASP A 62 -17.68 -33.21 4.56
C ASP A 62 -18.64 -34.36 4.89
N SER A 63 -19.89 -34.15 4.61
CA SER A 63 -20.97 -35.11 4.86
C SER A 63 -22.09 -34.93 3.85
N PRO A 64 -22.91 -35.99 3.63
CA PRO A 64 -24.11 -35.88 2.78
C PRO A 64 -25.05 -34.75 3.23
N GLN A 65 -25.18 -34.54 4.55
CA GLN A 65 -26.00 -33.49 5.13
C GLN A 65 -25.47 -32.10 4.82
N LEU A 66 -24.15 -31.88 4.95
CA LEU A 66 -23.52 -30.61 4.56
C LEU A 66 -23.70 -30.32 3.07
N ARG A 67 -23.48 -31.32 2.23
CA ARG A 67 -23.63 -31.19 0.78
C ARG A 67 -25.07 -30.82 0.38
N GLU A 68 -26.06 -31.45 1.00
CA GLU A 68 -27.48 -31.13 0.75
C GLU A 68 -27.82 -29.72 1.28
N ALA A 69 -27.31 -29.35 2.45
CA ALA A 69 -27.50 -28.00 2.99
C ALA A 69 -26.93 -26.90 2.07
N ILE A 70 -25.73 -27.13 1.53
CA ILE A 70 -25.12 -26.21 0.57
C ILE A 70 -25.94 -26.11 -0.72
N LYS A 71 -26.42 -27.25 -1.24
CA LYS A 71 -27.27 -27.27 -2.43
C LYS A 71 -28.55 -26.46 -2.22
N ASN A 72 -29.23 -26.69 -1.08
CA ASN A 72 -30.44 -25.96 -0.74
C ASN A 72 -30.18 -24.45 -0.56
N GLU A 73 -29.07 -24.09 0.06
CA GLU A 73 -28.66 -22.68 0.18
C GLU A 73 -28.44 -22.03 -1.19
N LEU A 74 -27.77 -22.70 -2.12
CA LEU A 74 -27.57 -22.20 -3.48
C LEU A 74 -28.88 -22.04 -4.26
N ILE A 75 -29.84 -22.96 -4.06
CA ILE A 75 -31.21 -22.87 -4.62
C ILE A 75 -31.91 -21.62 -4.06
N ASN A 76 -31.86 -21.40 -2.75
CA ASN A 76 -32.47 -20.23 -2.11
C ASN A 76 -31.88 -18.93 -2.61
N ARG A 77 -30.56 -18.87 -2.72
CA ARG A 77 -29.86 -17.69 -3.28
C ARG A 77 -30.27 -17.42 -4.72
N GLN A 78 -30.41 -18.46 -5.55
CA GLN A 78 -30.86 -18.31 -6.93
C GLN A 78 -32.28 -17.77 -7.01
N LEU A 79 -33.20 -18.21 -6.12
CA LEU A 79 -34.58 -17.69 -6.03
C LEU A 79 -34.56 -16.19 -5.64
N ILE A 80 -33.76 -15.81 -4.65
CA ILE A 80 -33.64 -14.42 -4.24
C ILE A 80 -33.07 -13.55 -5.40
N ALA A 81 -32.05 -14.04 -6.10
CA ALA A 81 -31.49 -13.34 -7.24
C ALA A 81 -32.52 -13.10 -8.35
N GLN A 82 -33.37 -14.10 -8.64
CA GLN A 82 -34.46 -13.95 -9.61
C GLN A 82 -35.50 -12.94 -9.16
N GLU A 83 -35.83 -12.89 -7.87
CA GLU A 83 -36.76 -11.89 -7.33
C GLU A 83 -36.18 -10.47 -7.41
N ILE A 84 -34.89 -10.27 -7.14
CA ILE A 84 -34.18 -9.00 -7.30
C ILE A 84 -34.31 -8.47 -8.74
N VAL A 85 -34.06 -9.37 -9.73
CA VAL A 85 -34.20 -9.03 -11.16
C VAL A 85 -35.67 -8.69 -11.51
N LYS A 86 -36.63 -9.46 -11.00
CA LYS A 86 -38.06 -9.21 -11.23
C LYS A 86 -38.51 -7.86 -10.66
N GLN A 87 -37.96 -7.46 -9.52
CA GLN A 87 -38.24 -6.16 -8.90
C GLN A 87 -37.46 -5.00 -9.55
N GLY A 88 -36.49 -5.30 -10.43
CA GLY A 88 -35.65 -4.30 -11.10
C GLY A 88 -34.55 -3.69 -10.20
N LEU A 89 -34.34 -4.24 -8.99
CA LEU A 89 -33.32 -3.78 -8.05
C LEU A 89 -31.90 -4.00 -8.58
N ASP A 90 -31.72 -4.99 -9.45
CA ASP A 90 -30.47 -5.24 -10.16
C ASP A 90 -30.01 -4.06 -11.04
N LYS A 91 -30.92 -3.12 -11.37
CA LYS A 91 -30.65 -1.93 -12.20
C LYS A 91 -30.30 -0.69 -11.38
N GLU A 92 -30.42 -0.77 -10.06
CA GLU A 92 -30.05 0.35 -9.18
C GLU A 92 -28.55 0.66 -9.34
N ILE A 93 -28.24 1.95 -9.54
CA ILE A 93 -26.87 2.41 -9.83
C ILE A 93 -25.90 1.98 -8.73
N ASP A 94 -26.28 2.18 -7.47
CA ASP A 94 -25.43 1.83 -6.32
C ASP A 94 -25.10 0.33 -6.29
N LEU A 95 -26.06 -0.53 -6.62
CA LEU A 95 -25.84 -1.98 -6.67
C LEU A 95 -24.92 -2.36 -7.84
N GLN A 96 -25.12 -1.76 -9.01
CA GLN A 96 -24.28 -1.98 -10.19
C GLN A 96 -22.83 -1.54 -9.94
N ASP A 97 -22.62 -0.41 -9.26
CA ASP A 97 -21.28 0.07 -8.88
C ASP A 97 -20.60 -0.88 -7.89
N GLN A 98 -21.33 -1.39 -6.89
CA GLN A 98 -20.81 -2.40 -5.97
C GLN A 98 -20.43 -3.70 -6.68
N ILE A 99 -21.28 -4.20 -7.59
CA ILE A 99 -20.99 -5.40 -8.40
C ILE A 99 -19.74 -5.16 -9.25
N THR A 100 -19.63 -3.99 -9.86
CA THR A 100 -18.47 -3.61 -10.69
C THR A 100 -17.19 -3.60 -9.85
N GLN A 101 -17.22 -3.01 -8.67
CA GLN A 101 -16.07 -3.00 -7.76
C GLN A 101 -15.65 -4.42 -7.32
N LEU A 102 -16.61 -5.26 -6.93
CA LEU A 102 -16.34 -6.66 -6.55
C LEU A 102 -15.72 -7.44 -7.73
N LYS A 103 -16.25 -7.28 -8.92
CA LYS A 103 -15.73 -7.89 -10.15
C LYS A 103 -14.30 -7.45 -10.46
N GLN A 104 -14.00 -6.14 -10.34
CA GLN A 104 -12.65 -5.61 -10.53
C GLN A 104 -11.67 -6.18 -9.50
N ASN A 105 -12.07 -6.30 -8.24
CA ASN A 105 -11.26 -6.92 -7.20
C ASN A 105 -10.95 -8.40 -7.49
N LEU A 106 -11.95 -9.16 -7.95
CA LEU A 106 -11.75 -10.56 -8.35
C LEU A 106 -10.82 -10.68 -9.57
N TYR A 107 -10.92 -9.78 -10.54
CA TYR A 107 -10.02 -9.76 -11.68
C TYR A 107 -8.58 -9.46 -11.28
N LEU A 108 -8.37 -8.50 -10.36
CA LEU A 108 -7.05 -8.23 -9.81
C LEU A 108 -6.46 -9.44 -9.09
N GLN A 109 -7.27 -10.10 -8.24
CA GLN A 109 -6.84 -11.32 -7.55
C GLN A 109 -6.50 -12.44 -8.54
N ALA A 110 -7.34 -12.67 -9.55
CA ALA A 110 -7.11 -13.69 -10.58
C ALA A 110 -5.82 -13.41 -11.39
N LEU A 111 -5.54 -12.15 -11.71
CA LEU A 111 -4.32 -11.76 -12.40
C LEU A 111 -3.07 -12.07 -11.56
N ILE A 112 -3.11 -11.77 -10.25
CA ILE A 112 -2.01 -12.06 -9.33
C ILE A 112 -1.82 -13.57 -9.20
N GLU A 113 -2.90 -14.32 -8.99
CA GLU A 113 -2.87 -15.77 -8.82
C GLU A 113 -2.33 -16.47 -10.07
N ASP A 114 -2.83 -16.13 -11.26
CA ASP A 114 -2.35 -16.69 -12.53
C ASP A 114 -0.86 -16.41 -12.73
N ARG A 115 -0.43 -15.16 -12.48
CA ARG A 115 0.96 -14.75 -12.63
C ARG A 115 1.90 -15.54 -11.73
N PHE A 116 1.59 -15.63 -10.43
CA PHE A 116 2.48 -16.24 -9.45
C PHE A 116 2.30 -17.75 -9.28
N THR A 117 1.24 -18.32 -9.83
CA THR A 117 1.12 -19.78 -10.02
C THR A 117 2.03 -20.23 -11.16
N LYS A 118 2.01 -19.52 -12.29
CA LYS A 118 2.85 -19.82 -13.46
C LYS A 118 4.33 -19.48 -13.24
N ASN A 119 4.60 -18.44 -12.45
CA ASN A 119 5.94 -17.95 -12.18
C ASN A 119 6.07 -17.64 -10.67
N PRO A 120 6.29 -18.67 -9.85
CA PRO A 120 6.43 -18.49 -8.41
C PRO A 120 7.56 -17.53 -8.04
N ILE A 121 7.35 -16.73 -7.01
CA ILE A 121 8.41 -15.87 -6.46
C ILE A 121 9.49 -16.78 -5.86
N THR A 122 10.72 -16.65 -6.36
CA THR A 122 11.85 -17.47 -5.90
C THR A 122 12.52 -16.89 -4.66
N ASN A 123 13.29 -17.73 -3.95
CA ASN A 123 14.09 -17.27 -2.81
C ASN A 123 15.16 -16.25 -3.22
N GLU A 124 15.70 -16.36 -4.46
CA GLU A 124 16.66 -15.39 -5.00
C GLU A 124 16.00 -14.01 -5.13
N GLN A 125 14.82 -13.93 -5.70
CA GLN A 125 14.07 -12.67 -5.85
C GLN A 125 13.74 -12.05 -4.48
N LEU A 126 13.36 -12.88 -3.50
CA LEU A 126 13.14 -12.40 -2.13
C LEU A 126 14.42 -11.87 -1.50
N ARG A 127 15.57 -12.53 -1.70
CA ARG A 127 16.87 -12.07 -1.18
C ARG A 127 17.34 -10.79 -1.87
N GLU A 128 17.16 -10.68 -3.17
CA GLU A 128 17.45 -9.44 -3.91
C GLU A 128 16.63 -8.27 -3.39
N GLU A 129 15.33 -8.47 -3.21
CA GLU A 129 14.44 -7.42 -2.68
C GLU A 129 14.80 -7.07 -1.22
N TYR A 130 15.12 -8.07 -0.39
CA TYR A 130 15.61 -7.84 0.97
C TYR A 130 16.89 -7.01 0.98
N ASN A 131 17.85 -7.32 0.12
CA ASN A 131 19.11 -6.59 0.03
C ASN A 131 18.89 -5.15 -0.48
N LYS A 132 17.96 -4.92 -1.41
CA LYS A 132 17.56 -3.57 -1.85
C LYS A 132 16.98 -2.76 -0.68
N GLN A 133 16.05 -3.36 0.08
CA GLN A 133 15.45 -2.71 1.25
C GLN A 133 16.47 -2.47 2.35
N LYS A 134 17.36 -3.41 2.61
CA LYS A 134 18.46 -3.25 3.54
C LYS A 134 19.43 -2.14 3.13
N GLN A 135 19.78 -2.06 1.85
CA GLN A 135 20.59 -0.97 1.31
C GLN A 135 19.89 0.38 1.46
N PHE A 136 18.60 0.43 1.19
CA PHE A 136 17.81 1.65 1.29
C PHE A 136 17.63 2.11 2.75
N LEU A 137 17.27 1.20 3.68
CA LEU A 137 16.93 1.55 5.07
C LEU A 137 18.15 1.60 5.98
N GLY A 138 19.10 0.70 5.79
CA GLY A 138 20.25 0.50 6.66
C GLY A 138 21.59 0.86 6.05
N ASN A 139 21.59 1.46 4.86
CA ASN A 139 22.83 1.72 4.10
C ASN A 139 23.72 0.45 4.00
N GLY A 140 23.07 -0.71 3.81
CA GLY A 140 23.72 -2.02 3.73
C GLY A 140 24.03 -2.68 5.10
N THR A 141 23.76 -2.00 6.20
CA THR A 141 23.92 -2.55 7.56
C THR A 141 22.65 -3.26 8.04
N ASP A 142 22.75 -4.02 9.14
CA ASP A 142 21.59 -4.67 9.78
C ASP A 142 20.78 -3.76 10.69
N SER A 143 21.01 -2.44 10.59
CA SER A 143 20.35 -1.44 11.42
C SER A 143 19.92 -0.23 10.60
N ALA A 144 18.73 0.26 10.87
CA ALA A 144 18.24 1.54 10.35
C ALA A 144 18.38 2.60 11.43
N THR A 145 18.97 3.74 11.07
CA THR A 145 19.09 4.89 11.97
C THR A 145 18.00 5.92 11.61
N GLN A 146 17.24 6.32 12.61
CA GLN A 146 16.33 7.46 12.55
C GLN A 146 16.93 8.62 13.34
N TYR A 147 16.76 9.81 12.81
CA TYR A 147 17.23 11.05 13.40
C TYR A 147 16.03 11.91 13.80
N LYS A 148 16.03 12.40 15.02
CA LYS A 148 15.11 13.47 15.42
C LYS A 148 15.79 14.77 15.15
N ILE A 149 15.22 15.59 14.27
CA ILE A 149 15.86 16.84 13.83
C ILE A 149 14.92 18.03 13.95
N SER A 150 15.55 19.18 14.05
CA SER A 150 14.91 20.50 13.88
C SER A 150 15.61 21.24 12.73
N GLN A 151 14.84 22.08 12.00
CA GLN A 151 15.37 22.86 10.88
C GLN A 151 14.92 24.32 10.93
N ILE A 152 15.75 25.18 10.34
CA ILE A 152 15.42 26.58 10.03
C ILE A 152 15.66 26.74 8.54
N VAL A 153 14.65 27.14 7.79
CA VAL A 153 14.74 27.37 6.35
C VAL A 153 14.72 28.88 6.09
N LEU A 154 15.63 29.35 5.24
CA LEU A 154 15.89 30.77 4.97
C LEU A 154 16.00 31.03 3.47
N GLY A 155 15.74 32.27 3.04
CA GLY A 155 15.72 32.64 1.63
C GLY A 155 17.09 32.82 1.04
N SER A 156 18.10 33.22 1.86
CA SER A 156 19.44 33.52 1.39
C SER A 156 20.52 32.89 2.29
N GLU A 157 21.70 32.71 1.70
CA GLU A 157 22.89 32.23 2.43
C GLU A 157 23.33 33.22 3.51
N SER A 158 23.27 34.50 3.23
CA SER A 158 23.65 35.55 4.18
C SER A 158 22.77 35.57 5.43
N GLU A 159 21.45 35.36 5.27
CA GLU A 159 20.54 35.19 6.40
C GLU A 159 20.88 33.93 7.22
N ALA A 160 21.20 32.83 6.55
CA ALA A 160 21.56 31.58 7.23
C ALA A 160 22.88 31.73 8.01
N ILE A 161 23.89 32.42 7.47
CA ILE A 161 25.14 32.75 8.17
C ILE A 161 24.87 33.60 9.40
N ALA A 162 24.03 34.63 9.28
CA ALA A 162 23.67 35.50 10.41
C ALA A 162 22.94 34.71 11.53
N VAL A 163 22.03 33.79 11.16
CA VAL A 163 21.33 32.93 12.14
C VAL A 163 22.32 31.95 12.79
N ILE A 164 23.24 31.34 12.04
CA ILE A 164 24.30 30.49 12.61
C ILE A 164 25.13 31.24 13.65
N ALA A 165 25.54 32.48 13.35
CA ALA A 165 26.29 33.31 14.28
C ALA A 165 25.51 33.57 15.58
N ARG A 166 24.22 33.88 15.49
CA ARG A 166 23.33 34.01 16.65
C ARG A 166 23.25 32.72 17.50
N LEU A 167 23.09 31.57 16.83
CA LEU A 167 23.07 30.28 17.50
C LEU A 167 24.39 29.94 18.19
N GLN A 168 25.53 30.30 17.57
CA GLN A 168 26.86 30.15 18.18
C GLN A 168 27.07 31.09 19.39
N ALA A 169 26.41 32.24 19.38
CA ALA A 169 26.39 33.18 20.50
C ALA A 169 25.45 32.75 21.64
N GLY A 170 24.71 31.63 21.48
CA GLY A 170 23.88 31.07 22.52
C GLY A 170 22.38 31.29 22.35
N ASP A 171 21.92 31.84 21.23
CA ASP A 171 20.49 31.94 20.95
C ASP A 171 19.86 30.55 20.87
N SER A 172 18.60 30.47 21.33
CA SER A 172 17.83 29.24 21.24
C SER A 172 17.46 28.93 19.78
N PHE A 173 17.77 27.71 19.33
CA PHE A 173 17.38 27.22 18.00
C PHE A 173 15.87 27.34 17.76
N ALA A 174 15.06 26.94 18.75
CA ALA A 174 13.61 27.01 18.64
C ALA A 174 13.10 28.48 18.55
N LYS A 175 13.73 29.41 19.26
CA LYS A 175 13.40 30.85 19.17
C LYS A 175 13.72 31.38 17.79
N ALA A 176 14.94 31.14 17.31
CA ALA A 176 15.36 31.56 15.96
C ALA A 176 14.44 30.96 14.87
N ALA A 177 14.07 29.66 14.96
CA ALA A 177 13.15 29.02 14.03
C ALA A 177 11.79 29.74 13.98
N LYS A 178 11.20 30.05 15.14
CA LYS A 178 9.92 30.77 15.24
C LYS A 178 9.98 32.17 14.64
N GLU A 179 11.10 32.83 14.80
CA GLU A 179 11.28 34.21 14.29
C GLU A 179 11.45 34.24 12.78
N VAL A 180 12.41 33.50 12.24
CA VAL A 180 12.90 33.71 10.87
C VAL A 180 12.71 32.55 9.91
N SER A 181 12.30 31.34 10.36
CA SER A 181 12.14 30.23 9.43
C SER A 181 11.03 30.48 8.40
N LEU A 182 11.30 30.16 7.15
CA LEU A 182 10.32 30.16 6.05
C LEU A 182 9.50 28.87 5.98
N ASP A 183 9.90 27.81 6.70
CA ASP A 183 9.14 26.55 6.75
C ASP A 183 7.92 26.71 7.66
N ALA A 184 6.79 27.03 7.04
CA ALA A 184 5.53 27.23 7.74
C ALA A 184 5.06 26.00 8.53
N SER A 185 5.46 24.79 8.11
CA SER A 185 5.03 23.53 8.72
C SER A 185 5.65 23.30 10.10
N THR A 186 6.89 23.74 10.31
CA THR A 186 7.65 23.52 11.55
C THR A 186 7.91 24.79 12.34
N LYS A 187 7.78 25.96 11.72
CA LYS A 187 8.08 27.27 12.31
C LYS A 187 7.43 27.47 13.68
N SER A 188 6.14 27.25 13.79
CA SER A 188 5.37 27.44 15.03
C SER A 188 5.83 26.51 16.16
N GLN A 189 6.39 25.35 15.81
CA GLN A 189 6.91 24.34 16.73
C GLN A 189 8.41 24.50 16.99
N GLY A 190 9.01 25.64 16.62
CA GLY A 190 10.44 25.89 16.83
C GLY A 190 11.35 25.12 15.87
N GLY A 191 10.84 24.79 14.69
CA GLY A 191 11.57 24.09 13.64
C GLY A 191 11.58 22.56 13.78
N VAL A 192 10.86 21.95 14.72
CA VAL A 192 10.88 20.51 14.97
C VAL A 192 10.24 19.76 13.81
N LEU A 193 11.05 18.95 13.11
CA LEU A 193 10.59 18.05 12.03
C LEU A 193 10.18 16.67 12.59
N GLY A 194 10.71 16.27 13.73
CA GLY A 194 10.44 14.98 14.36
C GLY A 194 11.43 13.89 13.93
N TRP A 195 11.01 12.62 14.07
CA TRP A 195 11.81 11.46 13.70
C TRP A 195 11.71 11.19 12.21
N VAL A 196 12.86 11.19 11.53
CA VAL A 196 13.00 10.96 10.09
C VAL A 196 14.12 9.96 9.81
N SER A 197 13.99 9.22 8.72
CA SER A 197 15.10 8.43 8.19
C SER A 197 15.94 9.28 7.22
N VAL A 198 17.19 8.88 6.99
CA VAL A 198 18.10 9.58 6.07
C VAL A 198 17.49 9.75 4.67
N GLN A 199 16.74 8.75 4.22
CA GLN A 199 16.10 8.73 2.89
C GLN A 199 14.94 9.74 2.73
N GLN A 200 14.41 10.23 3.83
CA GLN A 200 13.35 11.26 3.83
C GLN A 200 13.93 12.68 3.74
N LEU A 201 15.24 12.81 3.90
CA LEU A 201 15.93 14.08 3.87
C LEU A 201 16.48 14.38 2.46
N ALA A 202 16.57 15.66 2.12
CA ALA A 202 17.31 16.07 0.96
C ALA A 202 18.80 15.62 1.11
N PRO A 203 19.46 15.12 0.05
CA PRO A 203 20.81 14.56 0.16
C PRO A 203 21.83 15.47 0.87
N PRO A 204 21.87 16.81 0.64
CA PRO A 204 22.79 17.69 1.38
C PRO A 204 22.51 17.73 2.89
N VAL A 205 21.22 17.68 3.28
CA VAL A 205 20.81 17.65 4.70
C VAL A 205 21.16 16.31 5.33
N ALA A 206 20.88 15.20 4.63
CA ALA A 206 21.19 13.85 5.07
C ALA A 206 22.68 13.69 5.41
N ASN A 207 23.57 14.18 4.53
CA ASN A 207 25.02 14.12 4.73
C ASN A 207 25.47 14.89 5.97
N VAL A 208 24.87 16.04 6.25
CA VAL A 208 25.19 16.83 7.43
C VAL A 208 24.67 16.16 8.69
N VAL A 209 23.39 15.75 8.72
CA VAL A 209 22.74 15.14 9.89
C VAL A 209 23.46 13.87 10.33
N ALA A 210 23.90 13.02 9.38
CA ALA A 210 24.62 11.78 9.70
C ALA A 210 25.95 12.01 10.44
N ASN A 211 26.53 13.21 10.35
CA ASN A 211 27.81 13.58 10.96
C ASN A 211 27.67 14.55 12.15
N LEU A 212 26.44 14.93 12.53
CA LEU A 212 26.20 15.79 13.68
C LEU A 212 26.20 14.98 14.98
N ASN A 213 26.75 15.57 16.03
CA ASN A 213 26.55 15.07 17.38
C ASN A 213 25.17 15.51 17.91
N LYS A 214 24.57 14.68 18.79
CA LYS A 214 23.31 15.02 19.47
C LYS A 214 23.40 16.40 20.15
N GLY A 215 22.40 17.22 19.91
CA GLY A 215 22.31 18.59 20.40
C GLY A 215 23.02 19.64 19.53
N SER A 216 23.85 19.22 18.58
CA SER A 216 24.60 20.11 17.69
C SER A 216 23.77 20.50 16.45
N PHE A 217 24.11 21.66 15.87
CA PHE A 217 23.54 22.15 14.61
C PHE A 217 24.62 22.33 13.54
N SER A 218 24.21 22.45 12.28
CA SER A 218 25.10 22.66 11.14
C SER A 218 25.87 23.96 11.29
N LYS A 219 27.21 23.91 11.15
CA LYS A 219 28.10 25.06 11.29
C LYS A 219 28.15 25.92 10.05
N SER A 220 27.62 25.43 8.93
CA SER A 220 27.51 26.14 7.65
C SER A 220 26.10 26.01 7.11
N PRO A 221 25.63 26.97 6.32
CA PRO A 221 24.37 26.87 5.61
C PRO A 221 24.34 25.68 4.67
N ILE A 222 23.20 24.97 4.63
CA ILE A 222 22.99 23.84 3.72
C ILE A 222 22.13 24.32 2.56
N ARG A 223 22.66 24.25 1.34
CA ARG A 223 21.94 24.64 0.13
C ARG A 223 20.84 23.63 -0.17
N LEU A 224 19.62 24.12 -0.32
CA LEU A 224 18.46 23.44 -0.90
C LEU A 224 18.25 23.97 -2.33
N SER A 225 17.21 23.48 -3.04
CA SER A 225 16.94 23.94 -4.41
C SER A 225 16.76 25.45 -4.48
N ASP A 226 15.84 26.00 -3.66
CA ASP A 226 15.42 27.40 -3.71
C ASP A 226 15.58 28.12 -2.36
N ALA A 227 16.31 27.50 -1.41
CA ALA A 227 16.43 28.00 -0.05
C ALA A 227 17.73 27.51 0.60
N TRP A 228 17.94 27.92 1.84
CA TRP A 228 19.05 27.52 2.68
C TRP A 228 18.51 26.94 4.00
N ALA A 229 19.11 25.87 4.49
CA ALA A 229 18.72 25.25 5.73
C ALA A 229 19.85 25.28 6.77
N ILE A 230 19.44 25.41 8.04
CA ILE A 230 20.24 25.09 9.22
C ILE A 230 19.54 23.93 9.90
N VAL A 231 20.24 22.87 10.20
CA VAL A 231 19.66 21.68 10.85
C VAL A 231 20.33 21.40 12.18
N ARG A 232 19.56 20.94 13.16
CA ARG A 232 20.03 20.49 14.46
C ARG A 232 19.64 19.05 14.67
N LEU A 233 20.57 18.22 15.13
CA LEU A 233 20.31 16.85 15.56
C LEU A 233 19.83 16.88 17.03
N ASP A 234 18.54 16.65 17.24
CA ASP A 234 17.95 16.60 18.58
C ASP A 234 18.19 15.26 19.25
N ASP A 235 18.06 14.15 18.49
CA ASP A 235 18.32 12.80 18.95
C ASP A 235 18.58 11.85 17.77
N ALA A 236 19.15 10.67 18.05
CA ALA A 236 19.31 9.59 17.08
C ALA A 236 19.00 8.25 17.74
N LYS A 237 18.31 7.37 17.03
CA LYS A 237 18.07 6.00 17.47
C LYS A 237 18.33 5.04 16.33
N SER A 238 18.96 3.92 16.65
CA SER A 238 19.17 2.83 15.71
C SER A 238 18.32 1.63 16.14
N SER A 239 17.69 0.98 15.16
CA SER A 239 16.94 -0.25 15.37
C SER A 239 17.43 -1.31 14.40
N LYS A 240 17.49 -2.56 14.89
CA LYS A 240 17.81 -3.67 13.99
C LYS A 240 16.72 -3.82 12.93
N LEU A 241 17.15 -4.03 11.70
CA LEU A 241 16.23 -4.43 10.63
C LEU A 241 15.75 -5.86 10.91
N PRO A 242 14.51 -6.20 10.53
CA PRO A 242 14.03 -7.58 10.58
C PRO A 242 14.93 -8.50 9.76
N THR A 243 15.09 -9.74 10.21
CA THR A 243 15.85 -10.73 9.44
C THR A 243 15.14 -11.06 8.11
N PHE A 244 15.86 -11.67 7.18
CA PHE A 244 15.29 -12.14 5.92
C PHE A 244 14.08 -13.06 6.17
N GLU A 245 14.22 -14.01 7.11
CA GLU A 245 13.16 -14.96 7.44
C GLU A 245 11.90 -14.27 7.98
N ALA A 246 12.08 -13.29 8.85
CA ALA A 246 10.98 -12.50 9.40
C ALA A 246 10.31 -11.60 8.34
N SER A 247 11.03 -11.23 7.29
CA SER A 247 10.57 -10.29 6.25
C SER A 247 9.91 -10.98 5.07
N GLN A 248 9.96 -12.30 4.92
CA GLN A 248 9.55 -13.02 3.71
C GLN A 248 8.15 -12.67 3.21
N ASN A 249 7.17 -12.58 4.11
CA ASN A 249 5.80 -12.25 3.72
C ASN A 249 5.69 -10.82 3.21
N GLN A 250 6.38 -9.87 3.86
CA GLN A 250 6.42 -8.48 3.44
C GLN A 250 7.11 -8.33 2.08
N LEU A 251 8.22 -9.05 1.88
CA LEU A 251 8.95 -9.06 0.61
C LEU A 251 8.11 -9.62 -0.54
N LYS A 252 7.35 -10.71 -0.29
CA LYS A 252 6.40 -11.23 -1.27
C LYS A 252 5.36 -10.18 -1.67
N GLN A 253 4.80 -9.49 -0.70
CA GLN A 253 3.84 -8.41 -0.96
C GLN A 253 4.48 -7.26 -1.74
N ALA A 254 5.71 -6.87 -1.42
CA ALA A 254 6.44 -5.84 -2.16
C ALA A 254 6.64 -6.23 -3.64
N LEU A 255 7.05 -7.46 -3.93
CA LEU A 255 7.22 -7.96 -5.29
C LEU A 255 5.89 -8.04 -6.07
N ILE A 256 4.79 -8.41 -5.38
CA ILE A 256 3.45 -8.38 -5.99
C ILE A 256 3.05 -6.94 -6.33
N GLN A 257 3.27 -5.99 -5.43
CA GLN A 257 2.97 -4.57 -5.67
C GLN A 257 3.84 -3.99 -6.81
N GLN A 258 5.12 -4.37 -6.87
CA GLN A 258 5.99 -3.98 -7.97
C GLN A 258 5.44 -4.49 -9.32
N TYR A 259 5.08 -5.78 -9.40
CA TYR A 259 4.48 -6.37 -10.60
C TYR A 259 3.21 -5.64 -11.03
N LEU A 260 2.33 -5.31 -10.08
CA LEU A 260 1.10 -4.57 -10.36
C LEU A 260 1.40 -3.16 -10.88
N GLY A 261 2.36 -2.46 -10.25
CA GLY A 261 2.77 -1.12 -10.68
C GLY A 261 3.31 -1.11 -12.11
N GLU A 262 4.18 -2.06 -12.45
CA GLU A 262 4.72 -2.22 -13.81
C GLU A 262 3.62 -2.58 -14.83
N THR A 263 2.70 -3.46 -14.43
CA THR A 263 1.56 -3.84 -15.27
C THR A 263 0.64 -2.66 -15.53
N ILE A 264 0.27 -1.90 -14.51
CA ILE A 264 -0.56 -0.70 -14.63
C ILE A 264 0.12 0.34 -15.51
N LYS A 265 1.43 0.57 -15.32
CA LYS A 265 2.21 1.51 -16.14
C LYS A 265 2.11 1.14 -17.62
N ARG A 266 2.40 -0.10 -17.97
CA ARG A 266 2.33 -0.61 -19.36
C ARG A 266 0.92 -0.49 -19.94
N LEU A 267 -0.12 -0.80 -19.16
CA LEU A 267 -1.51 -0.71 -19.62
C LEU A 267 -1.92 0.75 -19.88
N ARG A 268 -1.47 1.67 -19.02
CA ARG A 268 -1.76 3.11 -19.21
C ARG A 268 -1.08 3.71 -20.44
N GLU A 269 0.11 3.21 -20.82
CA GLU A 269 0.83 3.67 -22.02
C GLU A 269 0.08 3.35 -23.31
N SER A 270 -0.72 2.29 -23.33
CA SER A 270 -1.52 1.88 -24.48
C SER A 270 -3.00 2.29 -24.41
N ALA A 271 -3.46 2.80 -23.29
CA ALA A 271 -4.86 3.13 -23.06
C ALA A 271 -5.22 4.54 -23.57
N LYS A 272 -6.39 4.67 -24.20
CA LYS A 272 -7.00 5.99 -24.47
C LYS A 272 -7.80 6.39 -23.23
N ILE A 273 -7.28 7.32 -22.43
CA ILE A 273 -7.95 7.84 -21.24
C ILE A 273 -8.47 9.23 -21.55
N ILE A 274 -9.78 9.44 -21.37
CA ILE A 274 -10.46 10.74 -21.49
C ILE A 274 -10.95 11.11 -20.10
N GLN A 275 -10.59 12.30 -19.63
CA GLN A 275 -10.98 12.86 -18.32
C GLN A 275 -11.88 14.05 -18.52
#